data_e01cf41b9c0b005919f1116d87f65852
#
_entry.id   e01cf41b9c0b005919f1116d87f65852
#
_cell.length_a   1.000
_cell.length_b   1.000
_cell.length_c   1.000
_cell.angle_alpha   90.00
_cell.angle_beta   90.00
_cell.angle_gamma   90.00
#
_symmetry.space_group_name_H-M   'P 1'
#
loop_
_entity.id
_entity.type
_entity.pdbx_description
1 polymer ?
#
loop_
_entity_poly.entity_id
_entity_poly.type
_entity_poly.pdbx_seq_one_letter_code
_entity_poly.pdbx_strand_id
1 'polypeptide(L)'
;MARRKMTDKLIKRSQINEEIRLINGSETDYISSKGNIYKDYGNDLFYPKANFINKNNGYLYSSITYPEGQRQRRVHILVAEAFLPNPNNYTVVMHKDNNKANPEVSNLEWGTTSKNTKDAYKDGLAKNDKSWDDNQSIHICSFDLQGNLLKMYGSVGEASRELHVTKTTILNQCNHNVKTKPRCGYWFRYLTEYKTNGFVL
;
A
#
# COMPACT_ATOMS: atom_id res chain seq x y z
N MET A 1 -12.60 -41.82 2.83
CA MET A 1 -11.52 -41.40 3.77
C MET A 1 -12.16 -41.00 5.09
N ALA A 2 -11.81 -41.65 6.20
CA ALA A 2 -12.34 -41.29 7.52
C ALA A 2 -11.83 -39.88 7.93
N ARG A 3 -12.76 -39.04 8.38
CA ARG A 3 -12.44 -37.70 8.92
C ARG A 3 -11.58 -37.91 10.18
N ARG A 4 -10.27 -37.58 10.15
CA ARG A 4 -9.39 -37.63 11.34
C ARG A 4 -10.06 -36.87 12.47
N LYS A 5 -10.20 -37.54 13.63
CA LYS A 5 -10.79 -36.93 14.83
C LYS A 5 -9.87 -35.76 15.28
N MET A 6 -10.46 -34.69 15.79
CA MET A 6 -9.72 -33.50 16.27
C MET A 6 -8.66 -33.87 17.34
N THR A 7 -8.96 -34.86 18.18
CA THR A 7 -8.08 -35.40 19.21
C THR A 7 -6.74 -35.93 18.69
N ASP A 8 -6.71 -36.43 17.44
CA ASP A 8 -5.50 -37.02 16.83
C ASP A 8 -4.48 -35.95 16.40
N LYS A 9 -4.84 -34.65 16.53
CA LYS A 9 -4.01 -33.50 16.17
C LYS A 9 -3.53 -32.69 17.38
N LEU A 10 -3.94 -33.07 18.60
CA LEU A 10 -3.47 -32.39 19.81
C LEU A 10 -2.01 -32.77 20.09
N ILE A 11 -1.22 -31.77 20.43
CA ILE A 11 0.18 -31.87 20.79
C ILE A 11 0.42 -31.25 22.17
N LYS A 12 1.43 -31.74 22.90
CA LYS A 12 1.85 -31.15 24.17
C LYS A 12 2.69 -29.89 23.95
N ARG A 13 2.71 -28.98 24.91
CA ARG A 13 3.56 -27.79 24.87
C ARG A 13 5.04 -28.13 24.61
N SER A 14 5.52 -29.23 25.21
CA SER A 14 6.89 -29.72 25.05
C SER A 14 7.24 -30.17 23.62
N GLN A 15 6.25 -30.40 22.78
CA GLN A 15 6.43 -30.75 21.35
C GLN A 15 6.48 -29.49 20.44
N ILE A 16 6.23 -28.30 21.00
CA ILE A 16 6.32 -27.04 20.28
C ILE A 16 7.75 -26.48 20.49
N ASN A 17 8.60 -26.65 19.47
CA ASN A 17 10.01 -26.24 19.50
C ASN A 17 10.21 -24.75 19.15
N GLU A 18 9.19 -23.93 19.41
CA GLU A 18 9.17 -22.51 19.09
C GLU A 18 8.74 -21.70 20.31
N GLU A 19 9.22 -20.46 20.41
CA GLU A 19 8.66 -19.52 21.37
C GLU A 19 7.24 -19.20 20.95
N ILE A 20 6.28 -19.36 21.88
CA ILE A 20 4.87 -18.99 21.65
C ILE A 20 4.43 -17.98 22.69
N ARG A 21 3.59 -17.04 22.27
CA ARG A 21 2.97 -16.01 23.12
C ARG A 21 1.48 -15.95 22.89
N LEU A 22 0.72 -15.68 23.96
CA LEU A 22 -0.71 -15.47 23.86
C LEU A 22 -0.99 -14.27 22.94
N ILE A 23 -1.94 -14.43 22.01
CA ILE A 23 -2.35 -13.36 21.13
C ILE A 23 -3.14 -12.32 21.92
N ASN A 24 -2.77 -11.05 21.77
CA ASN A 24 -3.43 -9.95 22.46
C ASN A 24 -4.95 -9.95 22.20
N GLY A 25 -5.72 -9.94 23.29
CA GLY A 25 -7.19 -9.99 23.27
C GLY A 25 -7.78 -11.41 23.07
N SER A 26 -6.96 -12.45 22.86
CA SER A 26 -7.40 -13.85 22.87
C SER A 26 -7.13 -14.47 24.25
N GLU A 27 -7.95 -15.41 24.64
CA GLU A 27 -7.78 -16.19 25.88
C GLU A 27 -7.18 -17.58 25.60
N THR A 28 -7.22 -18.04 24.37
CA THR A 28 -6.88 -19.43 24.02
C THR A 28 -5.93 -19.57 22.83
N ASP A 29 -5.75 -18.53 22.01
CA ASP A 29 -4.93 -18.66 20.81
C ASP A 29 -3.53 -18.05 21.01
N TYR A 30 -2.51 -18.83 20.69
CA TYR A 30 -1.09 -18.48 20.80
C TYR A 30 -0.47 -18.34 19.41
N ILE A 31 0.47 -17.44 19.28
CA ILE A 31 1.29 -17.23 18.07
C ILE A 31 2.74 -17.59 18.36
N SER A 32 3.41 -18.30 17.44
CA SER A 32 4.83 -18.55 17.54
C SER A 32 5.67 -17.47 16.84
N SER A 33 6.95 -17.42 17.18
CA SER A 33 7.94 -16.57 16.50
C SER A 33 8.10 -16.85 15.01
N LYS A 34 7.66 -18.03 14.54
CA LYS A 34 7.62 -18.41 13.12
C LYS A 34 6.27 -18.21 12.45
N GLY A 35 5.26 -17.72 13.19
CA GLY A 35 3.91 -17.47 12.67
C GLY A 35 2.98 -18.67 12.70
N ASN A 36 3.30 -19.73 13.41
CA ASN A 36 2.38 -20.85 13.65
C ASN A 36 1.37 -20.49 14.73
N ILE A 37 0.11 -20.83 14.54
CA ILE A 37 -0.97 -20.56 15.50
C ILE A 37 -1.35 -21.85 16.21
N TYR A 38 -1.48 -21.75 17.52
CA TYR A 38 -1.86 -22.86 18.39
C TYR A 38 -3.04 -22.44 19.26
N LYS A 39 -4.07 -23.30 19.35
CA LYS A 39 -5.16 -23.11 20.28
C LYS A 39 -4.95 -23.99 21.50
N ASP A 40 -4.96 -23.36 22.68
CA ASP A 40 -4.89 -24.04 23.97
C ASP A 40 -6.26 -24.67 24.31
N TYR A 41 -6.24 -25.95 24.66
CA TYR A 41 -7.39 -26.73 25.13
C TYR A 41 -7.29 -27.06 26.62
N GLY A 42 -6.31 -26.49 27.33
CA GLY A 42 -6.01 -26.83 28.72
C GLY A 42 -5.20 -28.12 28.86
N ASN A 43 -4.76 -28.39 30.09
CA ASN A 43 -3.99 -29.60 30.41
C ASN A 43 -2.74 -29.81 29.53
N ASP A 44 -2.06 -28.73 29.19
CA ASP A 44 -0.86 -28.73 28.31
C ASP A 44 -1.10 -29.24 26.90
N LEU A 45 -2.35 -29.19 26.41
CA LEU A 45 -2.75 -29.66 25.10
C LEU A 45 -3.05 -28.52 24.15
N PHE A 46 -2.35 -28.51 23.03
CA PHE A 46 -2.45 -27.49 21.99
C PHE A 46 -2.89 -28.10 20.66
N TYR A 47 -3.74 -27.35 19.94
CA TYR A 47 -4.15 -27.69 18.58
C TYR A 47 -3.51 -26.74 17.58
N PRO A 48 -2.66 -27.24 16.65
CA PRO A 48 -2.08 -26.41 15.60
C PRO A 48 -3.15 -26.01 14.59
N LYS A 49 -3.41 -24.71 14.48
CA LYS A 49 -4.38 -24.14 13.54
C LYS A 49 -3.72 -23.91 12.18
N ALA A 50 -4.49 -24.12 11.11
CA ALA A 50 -4.00 -23.87 9.76
C ALA A 50 -3.99 -22.38 9.43
N ASN A 51 -2.89 -21.92 8.83
CA ASN A 51 -2.82 -20.65 8.16
C ASN A 51 -3.24 -20.82 6.69
N PHE A 52 -3.73 -19.76 6.08
CA PHE A 52 -4.09 -19.75 4.65
C PHE A 52 -3.64 -18.46 3.97
N ILE A 53 -3.27 -18.57 2.69
CA ILE A 53 -2.86 -17.40 1.89
C ILE A 53 -4.11 -16.78 1.27
N ASN A 54 -4.30 -15.48 1.49
CA ASN A 54 -5.32 -14.72 0.77
C ASN A 54 -4.81 -14.44 -0.65
N LYS A 55 -5.50 -15.02 -1.64
CA LYS A 55 -5.12 -14.95 -3.06
C LYS A 55 -5.11 -13.53 -3.63
N ASN A 56 -5.89 -12.61 -3.06
CA ASN A 56 -6.00 -11.23 -3.57
C ASN A 56 -4.81 -10.36 -3.16
N ASN A 57 -4.20 -10.62 -2.00
CA ASN A 57 -3.15 -9.75 -1.47
C ASN A 57 -1.85 -10.48 -1.10
N GLY A 58 -1.83 -11.83 -1.16
CA GLY A 58 -0.66 -12.66 -0.93
C GLY A 58 -0.26 -12.85 0.54
N TYR A 59 -0.97 -12.23 1.49
CA TYR A 59 -0.65 -12.36 2.91
C TYR A 59 -1.20 -13.65 3.53
N LEU A 60 -0.50 -14.12 4.57
CA LEU A 60 -0.95 -15.22 5.41
C LEU A 60 -1.96 -14.73 6.44
N TYR A 61 -3.06 -15.48 6.58
CA TYR A 61 -4.12 -15.23 7.56
C TYR A 61 -4.36 -16.48 8.41
N SER A 62 -4.88 -16.24 9.61
CA SER A 62 -5.45 -17.29 10.47
C SER A 62 -6.73 -16.79 11.14
N SER A 63 -7.59 -17.75 11.53
CA SER A 63 -8.80 -17.44 12.29
C SER A 63 -8.47 -17.46 13.78
N ILE A 64 -8.59 -16.32 14.46
CA ILE A 64 -8.30 -16.14 15.88
C ILE A 64 -9.60 -16.09 16.67
N THR A 65 -9.62 -16.76 17.83
CA THR A 65 -10.77 -16.80 18.74
C THR A 65 -10.63 -15.68 19.75
N TYR A 66 -11.60 -14.79 19.79
CA TYR A 66 -11.74 -13.71 20.79
C TYR A 66 -13.01 -13.97 21.62
N PRO A 67 -13.16 -13.34 22.79
CA PRO A 67 -14.37 -13.47 23.61
C PRO A 67 -15.67 -13.16 22.83
N GLU A 68 -15.61 -12.16 21.94
CA GLU A 68 -16.74 -11.73 21.12
C GLU A 68 -16.93 -12.55 19.82
N GLY A 69 -16.06 -13.53 19.53
CA GLY A 69 -16.15 -14.39 18.36
C GLY A 69 -14.85 -14.55 17.59
N GLN A 70 -14.92 -15.25 16.47
CA GLN A 70 -13.76 -15.51 15.63
C GLN A 70 -13.55 -14.39 14.60
N ARG A 71 -12.28 -13.98 14.41
CA ARG A 71 -11.87 -12.99 13.41
C ARG A 71 -10.66 -13.48 12.62
N GLN A 72 -10.64 -13.21 11.32
CA GLN A 72 -9.45 -13.44 10.50
C GLN A 72 -8.45 -12.32 10.71
N ARG A 73 -7.21 -12.69 11.05
CA ARG A 73 -6.11 -11.77 11.28
C ARG A 73 -4.91 -12.12 10.40
N ARG A 74 -4.17 -11.11 9.97
CA ARG A 74 -2.90 -11.30 9.25
C ARG A 74 -1.85 -11.81 10.21
N VAL A 75 -1.20 -12.94 9.86
CA VAL A 75 -0.26 -13.63 10.75
C VAL A 75 0.96 -12.76 11.07
N HIS A 76 1.56 -12.07 10.09
CA HIS A 76 2.73 -11.21 10.33
C HIS A 76 2.44 -10.06 11.32
N ILE A 77 1.20 -9.53 11.34
CA ILE A 77 0.82 -8.51 12.32
C ILE A 77 0.77 -9.12 13.72
N LEU A 78 0.18 -10.32 13.88
CA LEU A 78 0.14 -11.01 15.16
C LEU A 78 1.54 -11.32 15.70
N VAL A 79 2.47 -11.75 14.83
CA VAL A 79 3.87 -11.97 15.20
C VAL A 79 4.53 -10.66 15.65
N ALA A 80 4.36 -9.58 14.90
CA ALA A 80 4.96 -8.30 15.26
C ALA A 80 4.38 -7.75 16.58
N GLU A 81 3.06 -7.81 16.78
CA GLU A 81 2.40 -7.41 18.03
C GLU A 81 2.90 -8.23 19.23
N ALA A 82 3.19 -9.51 19.05
CA ALA A 82 3.60 -10.39 20.13
C ALA A 82 5.10 -10.29 20.44
N PHE A 83 5.97 -10.10 19.44
CA PHE A 83 7.41 -10.31 19.59
C PHE A 83 8.27 -9.07 19.35
N LEU A 84 7.78 -8.06 18.61
CA LEU A 84 8.57 -6.88 18.27
C LEU A 84 8.18 -5.67 19.12
N PRO A 85 9.14 -5.00 19.78
CA PRO A 85 8.86 -3.76 20.47
C PRO A 85 8.47 -2.66 19.46
N ASN A 86 7.47 -1.85 19.82
CA ASN A 86 6.99 -0.75 18.99
C ASN A 86 6.91 0.58 19.78
N PRO A 87 8.05 1.12 20.26
CA PRO A 87 8.06 2.31 21.11
C PRO A 87 7.56 3.57 20.38
N ASN A 88 7.63 3.58 19.06
CA ASN A 88 7.21 4.71 18.22
C ASN A 88 5.75 4.61 17.72
N ASN A 89 5.01 3.58 18.17
CA ASN A 89 3.63 3.33 17.75
C ASN A 89 3.44 3.31 16.22
N TYR A 90 4.38 2.69 15.49
CA TYR A 90 4.25 2.50 14.05
C TYR A 90 3.05 1.62 13.71
N THR A 91 2.39 1.91 12.60
CA THR A 91 1.15 1.23 12.20
C THR A 91 1.33 0.19 11.10
N VAL A 92 2.51 0.12 10.51
CA VAL A 92 2.81 -0.79 9.40
C VAL A 92 3.87 -1.81 9.83
N VAL A 93 3.61 -3.09 9.53
CA VAL A 93 4.60 -4.17 9.65
C VAL A 93 5.12 -4.48 8.24
N MET A 94 6.43 -4.45 8.08
CA MET A 94 7.13 -4.68 6.81
C MET A 94 7.86 -6.02 6.86
N HIS A 95 7.96 -6.68 5.68
CA HIS A 95 8.76 -7.88 5.47
C HIS A 95 10.11 -7.47 4.87
N LYS A 96 11.22 -7.80 5.52
CA LYS A 96 12.57 -7.44 5.06
C LYS A 96 12.95 -8.12 3.73
N ASP A 97 12.41 -9.33 3.50
CA ASP A 97 12.62 -10.11 2.28
C ASP A 97 11.56 -9.85 1.20
N ASN A 98 10.62 -8.93 1.42
CA ASN A 98 9.47 -8.64 0.57
C ASN A 98 8.52 -9.84 0.33
N ASN A 99 8.71 -10.95 1.04
CA ASN A 99 7.84 -12.13 0.95
C ASN A 99 6.70 -12.06 1.95
N LYS A 100 5.51 -11.72 1.48
CA LYS A 100 4.28 -11.58 2.30
C LYS A 100 3.83 -12.88 2.99
N ALA A 101 4.35 -14.03 2.54
CA ALA A 101 4.05 -15.32 3.12
C ALA A 101 5.06 -15.78 4.18
N ASN A 102 6.11 -14.99 4.45
CA ASN A 102 7.12 -15.27 5.47
C ASN A 102 6.90 -14.41 6.73
N PRO A 103 6.11 -14.88 7.71
CA PRO A 103 5.76 -14.10 8.91
C PRO A 103 6.77 -14.25 10.04
N GLU A 104 7.94 -14.82 9.81
CA GLU A 104 8.95 -15.07 10.85
C GLU A 104 9.43 -13.75 11.49
N VAL A 105 9.54 -13.71 12.81
CA VAL A 105 9.89 -12.49 13.57
C VAL A 105 11.19 -11.84 13.11
N SER A 106 12.19 -12.64 12.74
CA SER A 106 13.49 -12.19 12.21
C SER A 106 13.37 -11.39 10.92
N ASN A 107 12.31 -11.70 10.13
CA ASN A 107 12.00 -11.09 8.85
C ASN A 107 11.10 -9.84 8.94
N LEU A 108 10.58 -9.54 10.14
CA LEU A 108 9.62 -8.44 10.30
C LEU A 108 10.26 -7.21 10.96
N GLU A 109 9.73 -6.04 10.62
CA GLU A 109 10.02 -4.79 11.31
C GLU A 109 8.79 -3.86 11.32
N TRP A 110 8.69 -3.03 12.37
CA TRP A 110 7.73 -1.94 12.40
C TRP A 110 8.22 -0.76 11.58
N GLY A 111 7.30 -0.10 10.86
CA GLY A 111 7.64 1.05 10.04
C GLY A 111 6.48 1.98 9.75
N THR A 112 6.74 2.97 8.91
CA THR A 112 5.73 3.92 8.43
C THR A 112 5.32 3.60 7.00
N THR A 113 4.13 4.04 6.61
CA THR A 113 3.65 3.93 5.21
C THR A 113 4.65 4.59 4.24
N SER A 114 5.24 5.72 4.64
CA SER A 114 6.23 6.44 3.81
C SER A 114 7.50 5.61 3.58
N LYS A 115 8.03 4.95 4.64
CA LYS A 115 9.19 4.05 4.52
C LYS A 115 8.85 2.85 3.62
N ASN A 116 7.73 2.18 3.89
CA ASN A 116 7.28 1.03 3.11
C ASN A 116 7.13 1.36 1.62
N THR A 117 6.59 2.55 1.29
CA THR A 117 6.47 2.99 -0.10
C THR A 117 7.84 3.26 -0.72
N LYS A 118 8.76 3.94 -0.01
CA LYS A 118 10.12 4.22 -0.50
C LYS A 118 10.90 2.93 -0.76
N ASP A 119 10.82 1.96 0.17
CA ASP A 119 11.50 0.68 0.05
C ASP A 119 10.93 -0.12 -1.14
N ALA A 120 9.61 -0.13 -1.34
CA ALA A 120 8.98 -0.76 -2.49
C ALA A 120 9.43 -0.16 -3.84
N TYR A 121 9.68 1.15 -3.92
CA TYR A 121 10.26 1.79 -5.11
C TYR A 121 11.73 1.42 -5.30
N LYS A 122 12.52 1.41 -4.22
CA LYS A 122 13.95 1.06 -4.25
C LYS A 122 14.16 -0.38 -4.73
N ASP A 123 13.29 -1.30 -4.29
CA ASP A 123 13.35 -2.72 -4.61
C ASP A 123 12.67 -3.05 -5.95
N GLY A 124 12.16 -2.06 -6.69
CA GLY A 124 11.50 -2.23 -7.99
C GLY A 124 10.14 -2.95 -7.92
N LEU A 125 9.59 -3.13 -6.71
CA LEU A 125 8.29 -3.77 -6.49
C LEU A 125 7.11 -2.84 -6.73
N ALA A 126 7.29 -1.55 -6.51
CA ALA A 126 6.39 -0.52 -6.95
C ALA A 126 6.97 0.06 -8.24
N LYS A 127 6.32 -0.22 -9.36
CA LYS A 127 6.57 0.56 -10.56
C LYS A 127 6.05 1.98 -10.25
N ASN A 128 6.92 2.99 -10.39
CA ASN A 128 6.47 4.30 -10.71
C ASN A 128 5.84 4.17 -12.12
N ASP A 129 4.56 3.81 -12.20
CA ASP A 129 3.80 3.94 -13.45
C ASP A 129 3.61 5.41 -13.84
N LYS A 130 4.05 6.31 -12.97
CA LYS A 130 4.55 7.63 -13.31
C LYS A 130 6.06 7.50 -13.59
N SER A 131 6.47 6.65 -14.53
CA SER A 131 7.58 7.03 -15.37
C SER A 131 7.17 8.40 -15.87
N TRP A 132 8.03 9.36 -15.68
CA TRP A 132 8.00 10.63 -16.39
C TRP A 132 8.34 10.31 -17.87
N ASP A 133 7.67 9.30 -18.40
CA ASP A 133 7.54 9.07 -19.81
C ASP A 133 6.84 10.31 -20.31
N ASP A 134 7.51 11.01 -21.22
CA ASP A 134 7.05 12.23 -21.87
C ASP A 134 5.63 12.15 -22.45
N ASN A 135 4.97 10.98 -22.36
CA ASN A 135 3.65 10.66 -22.89
C ASN A 135 2.49 10.77 -21.89
N GLN A 136 2.70 10.99 -20.57
CA GLN A 136 1.59 11.11 -19.60
C GLN A 136 1.61 12.42 -18.77
N SER A 137 2.66 13.20 -18.80
CA SER A 137 2.60 14.57 -18.32
C SER A 137 1.80 15.40 -19.34
N ILE A 138 0.66 15.93 -18.96
CA ILE A 138 -0.08 16.87 -19.79
C ILE A 138 0.75 18.14 -19.89
N HIS A 139 1.66 18.16 -20.87
CA HIS A 139 2.45 19.32 -21.20
C HIS A 139 1.52 20.38 -21.81
N ILE A 140 1.69 21.61 -21.39
CA ILE A 140 0.91 22.73 -21.88
C ILE A 140 1.81 23.87 -22.36
N CYS A 141 1.29 24.65 -23.28
CA CYS A 141 1.90 25.86 -23.78
C CYS A 141 1.08 27.07 -23.34
N SER A 142 1.77 28.14 -22.91
CA SER A 142 1.13 29.47 -22.74
C SER A 142 1.44 30.36 -23.92
N PHE A 143 0.48 31.18 -24.26
CA PHE A 143 0.56 32.15 -25.37
C PHE A 143 0.11 33.51 -24.85
N ASP A 144 0.62 34.57 -25.47
CA ASP A 144 0.08 35.91 -25.27
C ASP A 144 -1.33 36.05 -25.90
N LEU A 145 -1.94 37.21 -25.75
CA LEU A 145 -3.27 37.47 -26.28
C LEU A 145 -3.31 37.62 -27.81
N GLN A 146 -2.14 37.67 -28.45
CA GLN A 146 -1.93 37.71 -29.89
C GLN A 146 -1.68 36.31 -30.47
N GLY A 147 -1.51 35.28 -29.62
CA GLY A 147 -1.27 33.91 -30.03
C GLY A 147 0.20 33.53 -30.18
N ASN A 148 1.12 34.37 -29.76
CA ASN A 148 2.55 34.06 -29.75
C ASN A 148 2.89 33.14 -28.58
N LEU A 149 3.65 32.07 -28.83
CA LEU A 149 4.12 31.16 -27.80
C LEU A 149 5.03 31.88 -26.81
N LEU A 150 4.70 31.84 -25.53
CA LEU A 150 5.49 32.40 -24.45
C LEU A 150 6.38 31.35 -23.80
N LYS A 151 5.77 30.23 -23.35
CA LYS A 151 6.50 29.18 -22.62
C LYS A 151 5.77 27.82 -22.70
N MET A 152 6.58 26.75 -22.60
CA MET A 152 6.10 25.38 -22.43
C MET A 152 6.32 24.93 -21.00
N TYR A 153 5.34 24.24 -20.44
CA TYR A 153 5.34 23.71 -19.07
C TYR A 153 5.22 22.18 -19.08
N GLY A 154 5.95 21.52 -18.19
CA GLY A 154 5.89 20.08 -18.02
C GLY A 154 4.59 19.59 -17.36
N SER A 155 3.80 20.50 -16.78
CA SER A 155 2.49 20.16 -16.21
C SER A 155 1.60 21.39 -16.02
N VAL A 156 0.28 21.14 -15.94
CA VAL A 156 -0.73 22.15 -15.56
C VAL A 156 -0.41 22.77 -14.19
N GLY A 157 0.12 21.96 -13.25
CA GLY A 157 0.47 22.42 -11.91
C GLY A 157 1.65 23.39 -11.88
N GLU A 158 2.63 23.19 -12.75
CA GLU A 158 3.77 24.08 -12.91
C GLU A 158 3.32 25.46 -13.44
N ALA A 159 2.59 25.48 -14.53
CA ALA A 159 2.03 26.71 -15.11
C ALA A 159 1.11 27.45 -14.12
N SER A 160 0.28 26.73 -13.38
CA SER A 160 -0.60 27.30 -12.35
C SER A 160 0.16 28.05 -11.27
N ARG A 161 1.27 27.47 -10.78
CA ARG A 161 2.11 28.11 -9.76
C ARG A 161 2.86 29.33 -10.27
N GLU A 162 3.46 29.20 -11.45
CA GLU A 162 4.30 30.25 -12.01
C GLU A 162 3.49 31.48 -12.48
N LEU A 163 2.35 31.24 -13.13
CA LEU A 163 1.52 32.31 -13.69
C LEU A 163 0.41 32.78 -12.74
N HIS A 164 0.31 32.19 -11.54
CA HIS A 164 -0.76 32.47 -10.57
C HIS A 164 -2.18 32.31 -11.16
N VAL A 165 -2.34 31.38 -12.11
CA VAL A 165 -3.62 31.05 -12.75
C VAL A 165 -4.14 29.71 -12.22
N THR A 166 -5.42 29.59 -11.89
CA THR A 166 -5.98 28.36 -11.37
C THR A 166 -5.90 27.21 -12.40
N LYS A 167 -5.66 25.98 -11.93
CA LYS A 167 -5.63 24.78 -12.79
C LYS A 167 -6.91 24.65 -13.63
N THR A 168 -8.07 24.95 -13.04
CA THR A 168 -9.36 24.92 -13.72
C THR A 168 -9.42 25.88 -14.91
N THR A 169 -8.90 27.11 -14.75
CA THR A 169 -8.82 28.09 -15.82
C THR A 169 -7.95 27.59 -16.98
N ILE A 170 -6.78 27.02 -16.65
CA ILE A 170 -5.86 26.47 -17.65
C ILE A 170 -6.52 25.32 -18.43
N LEU A 171 -7.09 24.33 -17.71
CA LEU A 171 -7.74 23.16 -18.32
C LEU A 171 -8.96 23.54 -19.17
N ASN A 172 -9.77 24.49 -18.73
CA ASN A 172 -10.91 24.96 -19.52
C ASN A 172 -10.48 25.58 -20.86
N GLN A 173 -9.35 26.27 -20.89
CA GLN A 173 -8.81 26.81 -22.13
C GLN A 173 -8.21 25.73 -23.03
N CYS A 174 -7.44 24.80 -22.46
CA CYS A 174 -6.89 23.66 -23.20
C CYS A 174 -7.99 22.77 -23.80
N ASN A 175 -9.15 22.69 -23.17
CA ASN A 175 -10.31 21.93 -23.65
C ASN A 175 -11.25 22.78 -24.54
N HIS A 176 -10.82 23.95 -25.00
CA HIS A 176 -11.61 24.86 -25.84
C HIS A 176 -12.97 25.31 -25.25
N ASN A 177 -13.10 25.24 -23.90
CA ASN A 177 -14.32 25.67 -23.21
C ASN A 177 -14.44 27.20 -23.09
N VAL A 178 -13.39 27.94 -23.47
CA VAL A 178 -13.32 29.41 -23.41
C VAL A 178 -13.27 29.96 -24.84
N LYS A 179 -14.33 30.63 -25.24
CA LYS A 179 -14.49 31.22 -26.58
C LYS A 179 -14.19 32.74 -26.63
N THR A 180 -13.91 33.33 -25.47
CA THR A 180 -13.65 34.78 -25.32
C THR A 180 -12.25 35.01 -24.81
N LYS A 181 -11.72 36.25 -25.07
CA LYS A 181 -10.39 36.66 -24.59
C LYS A 181 -10.22 36.35 -23.08
N PRO A 182 -9.16 35.59 -22.67
CA PRO A 182 -9.02 35.20 -21.29
C PRO A 182 -8.68 36.38 -20.38
N ARG A 183 -9.36 36.49 -19.24
CA ARG A 183 -9.11 37.53 -18.23
C ARG A 183 -7.75 37.39 -17.54
N CYS A 184 -7.15 36.18 -17.56
CA CYS A 184 -5.82 35.95 -16.98
C CYS A 184 -4.66 36.47 -17.80
N GLY A 185 -4.91 36.99 -19.01
CA GLY A 185 -3.87 37.54 -19.89
C GLY A 185 -3.11 36.52 -20.72
N TYR A 186 -3.44 35.25 -20.59
CA TYR A 186 -2.77 34.16 -21.30
C TYR A 186 -3.79 33.21 -21.96
N TRP A 187 -3.41 32.64 -23.14
CA TRP A 187 -4.03 31.47 -23.70
C TRP A 187 -3.24 30.21 -23.33
N PHE A 188 -3.92 29.08 -23.19
CA PHE A 188 -3.30 27.79 -22.92
C PHE A 188 -3.79 26.73 -23.90
N ARG A 189 -2.87 25.86 -24.38
CA ARG A 189 -3.15 24.72 -25.23
C ARG A 189 -2.31 23.53 -24.77
N TYR A 190 -2.79 22.32 -25.05
CA TYR A 190 -1.97 21.13 -24.90
C TYR A 190 -0.80 21.15 -25.89
N LEU A 191 0.39 20.74 -25.45
CA LEU A 191 1.57 20.69 -26.32
C LEU A 191 1.37 19.81 -27.51
N THR A 192 0.66 18.66 -27.36
CA THR A 192 0.33 17.72 -28.42
C THR A 192 -0.50 18.41 -29.51
N GLU A 193 -1.50 19.18 -29.12
CA GLU A 193 -2.35 19.93 -30.07
C GLU A 193 -1.54 21.01 -30.78
N TYR A 194 -0.74 21.76 -30.05
CA TYR A 194 0.11 22.82 -30.61
C TYR A 194 1.11 22.28 -31.64
N LYS A 195 1.75 21.13 -31.36
CA LYS A 195 2.67 20.48 -32.31
C LYS A 195 1.99 20.01 -33.59
N THR A 196 0.70 19.67 -33.52
CA THR A 196 -0.07 19.17 -34.68
C THR A 196 -0.67 20.29 -35.50
N ASN A 197 -1.28 21.28 -34.84
CA ASN A 197 -2.18 22.26 -35.48
C ASN A 197 -1.68 23.71 -35.36
N GLY A 198 -0.58 23.96 -34.65
CA GLY A 198 -0.17 25.31 -34.25
C GLY A 198 -1.11 25.91 -33.21
N PHE A 199 -1.05 27.22 -33.04
CA PHE A 199 -2.00 27.93 -32.17
C PHE A 199 -3.32 28.16 -32.94
N VAL A 200 -4.40 27.58 -32.44
CA VAL A 200 -5.77 27.75 -32.93
C VAL A 200 -6.61 28.34 -31.81
N LEU A 201 -7.35 29.44 -32.10
CA LEU A 201 -8.30 30.07 -31.17
C LEU A 201 -9.57 29.22 -31.01
#